data_2b60de1887df48a1295beee4354cac57
#
_entry.id   2b60de1887df48a1295beee4354cac57
#
_cell.length_a   1.000
_cell.length_b   1.000
_cell.length_c   1.000
_cell.angle_alpha   90.00
_cell.angle_beta   90.00
_cell.angle_gamma   90.00
#
_symmetry.space_group_name_H-M   'P 1'
#
loop_
_entity.id
_entity.type
_entity.pdbx_description
1 polymer ?
#
loop_
_entity_poly.entity_id
_entity_poly.type
_entity_poly.pdbx_seq_one_letter_code
_entity_poly.pdbx_strand_id
1 'polypeptide(L)'
;MKLSRTNKILEKMKQQGINQAVISDPYSIFYLTEYLEHPGERFFAVLLDENGNHKLFINALFPLEKDLGLEKVVYSDTDNPIELLAKIIPNGSVVGIDKVLPARFLLPLMNHLPENKFVDVSQIVDRVRMIKDDEEKELMRRASLLNDAACQRVINSISEGKSEKDVAKDLLAIHEELKVDGLSFDPIIAYGANGANPHGTVGDRYVKPGDAIIIDMGGIKDNYCSDMTRTVFWKQPSEKAREVFEIVLEAQKRGVATVKPGVRFCDIDAACRDYITEKGYGEFFTHRTGHHIGLECHEYGDISSINETKCEPGMIFSIEPGIYLPGEFGVRIEDLVLVTEDGCEVLNKLNKELVIIGE
;
A
#
# COMPACT_ATOMS: atom_id res chain seq x y z
N MET A 1 19.11 -13.99 2.29
CA MET A 1 18.93 -12.51 2.22
C MET A 1 19.00 -12.01 0.80
N LYS A 2 18.22 -11.00 0.45
CA LYS A 2 18.32 -10.24 -0.82
C LYS A 2 19.46 -9.22 -0.71
N LEU A 3 20.69 -9.63 -1.07
CA LEU A 3 21.89 -8.82 -0.86
C LEU A 3 21.81 -7.43 -1.54
N SER A 4 21.22 -7.33 -2.74
CA SER A 4 21.07 -6.05 -3.43
C SER A 4 20.24 -5.04 -2.64
N ARG A 5 19.13 -5.48 -2.02
CA ARG A 5 18.25 -4.66 -1.18
C ARG A 5 18.94 -4.30 0.14
N THR A 6 19.57 -5.29 0.78
CA THR A 6 20.29 -5.11 2.04
C THR A 6 21.44 -4.10 1.89
N ASN A 7 22.25 -4.21 0.84
CA ASN A 7 23.38 -3.31 0.61
C ASN A 7 22.93 -1.86 0.41
N LYS A 8 21.80 -1.61 -0.27
CA LYS A 8 21.24 -0.27 -0.40
C LYS A 8 20.86 0.35 0.96
N ILE A 9 20.31 -0.47 1.87
CA ILE A 9 19.97 -0.03 3.23
C ILE A 9 21.23 0.25 4.03
N LEU A 10 22.21 -0.66 4.01
CA LEU A 10 23.49 -0.50 4.72
C LEU A 10 24.27 0.74 4.26
N GLU A 11 24.26 1.02 2.96
CA GLU A 11 24.88 2.24 2.41
C GLU A 11 24.24 3.51 2.99
N LYS A 12 22.90 3.56 3.04
CA LYS A 12 22.18 4.68 3.62
C LYS A 12 22.38 4.79 5.14
N MET A 13 22.42 3.66 5.86
CA MET A 13 22.78 3.62 7.28
C MET A 13 24.17 4.21 7.52
N LYS A 14 25.15 3.79 6.74
CA LYS A 14 26.54 4.31 6.82
C LYS A 14 26.61 5.82 6.56
N GLN A 15 25.88 6.33 5.57
CA GLN A 15 25.82 7.77 5.28
C GLN A 15 25.26 8.58 6.47
N GLN A 16 24.42 7.98 7.32
CA GLN A 16 23.82 8.59 8.51
C GLN A 16 24.55 8.22 9.81
N GLY A 17 25.63 7.46 9.75
CA GLY A 17 26.41 7.03 10.91
C GLY A 17 25.65 6.05 11.83
N ILE A 18 24.77 5.22 11.26
CA ILE A 18 24.00 4.20 11.98
C ILE A 18 24.78 2.88 11.89
N ASN A 19 25.18 2.33 13.03
CA ASN A 19 26.02 1.14 13.08
C ASN A 19 25.22 -0.16 12.98
N GLN A 20 24.07 -0.22 13.67
CA GLN A 20 23.12 -1.34 13.61
C GLN A 20 21.70 -0.83 13.44
N ALA A 21 20.83 -1.69 12.88
CA ALA A 21 19.40 -1.44 12.82
C ALA A 21 18.59 -2.68 13.22
N VAL A 22 17.63 -2.49 14.11
CA VAL A 22 16.66 -3.50 14.52
C VAL A 22 15.42 -3.30 13.64
N ILE A 23 15.23 -4.21 12.69
CA ILE A 23 14.09 -4.23 11.78
C ILE A 23 13.10 -5.28 12.29
N SER A 24 11.95 -4.85 12.75
CA SER A 24 10.90 -5.71 13.33
C SER A 24 9.62 -5.75 12.52
N ASP A 25 9.48 -4.90 11.51
CA ASP A 25 8.36 -4.92 10.57
C ASP A 25 8.38 -6.21 9.72
N PRO A 26 7.36 -7.08 9.81
CA PRO A 26 7.30 -8.32 9.06
C PRO A 26 7.48 -8.15 7.54
N TYR A 27 6.93 -7.09 6.96
CA TYR A 27 7.06 -6.83 5.52
C TYR A 27 8.46 -6.35 5.15
N SER A 28 9.11 -5.56 6.00
CA SER A 28 10.51 -5.18 5.81
C SER A 28 11.45 -6.38 5.99
N ILE A 29 11.16 -7.28 6.92
CA ILE A 29 11.89 -8.55 7.07
C ILE A 29 11.69 -9.41 5.82
N PHE A 30 10.45 -9.55 5.33
CA PHE A 30 10.16 -10.26 4.08
C PHE A 30 10.92 -9.64 2.89
N TYR A 31 10.93 -8.32 2.76
CA TYR A 31 11.65 -7.60 1.72
C TYR A 31 13.14 -7.95 1.68
N LEU A 32 13.74 -8.15 2.85
CA LEU A 32 15.15 -8.51 3.01
C LEU A 32 15.45 -10.00 2.85
N THR A 33 14.48 -10.88 3.20
CA THR A 33 14.76 -12.31 3.42
C THR A 33 13.87 -13.26 2.63
N GLU A 34 12.76 -12.78 2.07
CA GLU A 34 11.67 -13.59 1.50
C GLU A 34 11.05 -14.57 2.52
N TYR A 35 11.13 -14.23 3.79
CA TYR A 35 10.46 -14.95 4.86
C TYR A 35 9.47 -14.02 5.58
N LEU A 36 8.19 -14.29 5.39
CA LEU A 36 7.11 -13.57 6.06
C LEU A 36 6.65 -14.38 7.27
N GLU A 37 6.66 -13.75 8.44
CA GLU A 37 6.14 -14.33 9.67
C GLU A 37 5.38 -13.26 10.45
N HIS A 38 4.26 -13.64 11.03
CA HIS A 38 3.47 -12.79 11.93
C HIS A 38 3.61 -13.29 13.37
N PRO A 39 4.59 -12.80 14.14
CA PRO A 39 5.00 -13.38 15.41
C PRO A 39 4.01 -13.16 16.56
N GLY A 40 2.91 -12.42 16.33
CA GLY A 40 1.98 -12.03 17.38
C GLY A 40 2.65 -11.12 18.42
N GLU A 41 2.63 -11.55 19.68
CA GLU A 41 3.25 -10.81 20.77
C GLU A 41 4.75 -11.08 20.96
N ARG A 42 5.34 -12.01 20.20
CA ARG A 42 6.74 -12.43 20.35
C ARG A 42 7.68 -11.51 19.60
N PHE A 43 8.90 -11.39 20.11
CA PHE A 43 9.94 -10.58 19.47
C PHE A 43 10.42 -11.29 18.19
N PHE A 44 10.31 -10.60 17.07
CA PHE A 44 10.81 -11.05 15.78
C PHE A 44 11.50 -9.88 15.10
N ALA A 45 12.78 -10.01 14.81
CA ALA A 45 13.54 -8.91 14.23
C ALA A 45 14.77 -9.40 13.47
N VAL A 46 15.15 -8.66 12.44
CA VAL A 46 16.48 -8.72 11.83
C VAL A 46 17.35 -7.61 12.43
N LEU A 47 18.46 -7.98 13.03
CA LEU A 47 19.54 -7.04 13.35
C LEU A 47 20.42 -6.91 12.11
N LEU A 48 20.36 -5.76 11.44
CA LEU A 48 21.32 -5.37 10.42
C LEU A 48 22.53 -4.78 11.10
N ASP A 49 23.72 -5.21 10.69
CA ASP A 49 25.01 -4.74 11.22
C ASP A 49 25.86 -4.19 10.07
N GLU A 50 26.48 -3.03 10.26
CA GLU A 50 27.27 -2.34 9.22
C GLU A 50 28.46 -3.18 8.70
N ASN A 51 28.95 -4.15 9.49
CA ASN A 51 30.04 -5.05 9.14
C ASN A 51 29.56 -6.36 8.49
N GLY A 52 28.24 -6.52 8.26
CA GLY A 52 27.66 -7.68 7.62
C GLY A 52 27.33 -8.86 8.54
N ASN A 53 27.47 -8.70 9.88
CA ASN A 53 27.14 -9.74 10.85
C ASN A 53 25.65 -9.75 11.21
N HIS A 54 24.80 -9.88 10.18
CA HIS A 54 23.35 -9.82 10.36
C HIS A 54 22.80 -11.02 11.12
N LYS A 55 21.76 -10.79 11.93
CA LYS A 55 21.12 -11.85 12.73
C LYS A 55 19.60 -11.77 12.66
N LEU A 56 18.96 -12.93 12.65
CA LEU A 56 17.50 -13.05 12.78
C LEU A 56 17.17 -13.55 14.19
N PHE A 57 16.42 -12.77 14.93
CA PHE A 57 15.83 -13.18 16.21
C PHE A 57 14.45 -13.80 15.94
N ILE A 58 14.27 -15.05 16.34
CA ILE A 58 13.05 -15.81 16.10
C ILE A 58 12.74 -16.72 17.28
N ASN A 59 11.47 -16.79 17.66
CA ASN A 59 11.05 -17.72 18.71
C ASN A 59 11.01 -19.17 18.18
N ALA A 60 11.40 -20.14 19.01
CA ALA A 60 11.45 -21.56 18.66
C ALA A 60 10.09 -22.15 18.24
N LEU A 61 8.98 -21.45 18.53
CA LEU A 61 7.64 -21.84 18.06
C LEU A 61 7.43 -21.61 16.55
N PHE A 62 8.29 -20.82 15.92
CA PHE A 62 8.27 -20.58 14.47
C PHE A 62 9.43 -21.34 13.82
N PRO A 63 9.27 -22.65 13.50
CA PRO A 63 10.35 -23.44 12.96
C PRO A 63 10.71 -22.94 11.55
N LEU A 64 11.96 -22.51 11.39
CA LEU A 64 12.49 -22.01 10.13
C LEU A 64 13.67 -22.88 9.70
N GLU A 65 13.40 -23.85 8.78
CA GLU A 65 14.42 -24.73 8.23
C GLU A 65 15.20 -24.05 7.10
N LYS A 66 14.55 -23.16 6.33
CA LYS A 66 15.15 -22.44 5.20
C LYS A 66 16.38 -21.65 5.68
N ASP A 67 17.51 -21.80 4.98
CA ASP A 67 18.65 -20.92 5.14
C ASP A 67 18.34 -19.56 4.48
N LEU A 68 18.32 -18.52 5.28
CA LEU A 68 18.08 -17.14 4.83
C LEU A 68 19.39 -16.38 4.55
N GLY A 69 20.56 -17.01 4.72
CA GLY A 69 21.85 -16.37 4.57
C GLY A 69 22.19 -15.38 5.70
N LEU A 70 21.64 -15.61 6.91
CA LEU A 70 21.96 -14.88 8.14
C LEU A 70 21.88 -15.81 9.35
N GLU A 71 22.64 -15.46 10.40
CA GLU A 71 22.67 -16.24 11.63
C GLU A 71 21.30 -16.11 12.36
N LYS A 72 20.77 -17.25 12.83
CA LYS A 72 19.54 -17.31 13.60
C LYS A 72 19.85 -17.30 15.09
N VAL A 73 19.29 -16.34 15.81
CA VAL A 73 19.24 -16.33 17.29
C VAL A 73 17.88 -16.86 17.71
N VAL A 74 17.83 -18.16 17.98
CA VAL A 74 16.59 -18.84 18.38
C VAL A 74 16.43 -18.71 19.89
N TYR A 75 15.25 -18.31 20.36
CA TYR A 75 14.92 -18.18 21.77
C TYR A 75 13.57 -18.86 22.07
N SER A 76 13.35 -19.28 23.31
CA SER A 76 12.09 -19.85 23.81
C SER A 76 11.25 -18.83 24.57
N ASP A 77 10.01 -19.18 24.93
CA ASP A 77 9.13 -18.32 25.72
C ASP A 77 9.66 -18.08 27.17
N THR A 78 10.67 -18.83 27.61
CA THR A 78 11.32 -18.65 28.90
C THR A 78 12.60 -17.80 28.83
N ASP A 79 13.06 -17.46 27.64
CA ASP A 79 14.23 -16.61 27.42
C ASP A 79 13.83 -15.13 27.31
N ASN A 80 14.77 -14.24 27.64
CA ASN A 80 14.60 -12.81 27.39
C ASN A 80 15.30 -12.42 26.07
N PRO A 81 14.57 -12.26 24.96
CA PRO A 81 15.18 -11.95 23.67
C PRO A 81 15.86 -10.58 23.65
N ILE A 82 15.43 -9.64 24.51
CA ILE A 82 16.02 -8.29 24.57
C ILE A 82 17.37 -8.31 25.25
N GLU A 83 17.56 -9.14 26.27
CA GLU A 83 18.89 -9.36 26.86
C GLU A 83 19.85 -10.03 25.86
N LEU A 84 19.35 -10.97 25.05
CA LEU A 84 20.15 -11.59 23.99
C LEU A 84 20.57 -10.56 22.94
N LEU A 85 19.65 -9.70 22.51
CA LEU A 85 19.91 -8.61 21.57
C LEU A 85 20.92 -7.60 22.14
N ALA A 86 20.73 -7.18 23.39
CA ALA A 86 21.60 -6.21 24.05
C ALA A 86 23.07 -6.69 24.19
N LYS A 87 23.29 -8.01 24.36
CA LYS A 87 24.64 -8.60 24.42
C LYS A 87 25.39 -8.53 23.09
N ILE A 88 24.66 -8.37 21.98
CA ILE A 88 25.25 -8.37 20.62
C ILE A 88 25.55 -6.95 20.15
N ILE A 89 24.74 -5.97 20.58
CA ILE A 89 24.91 -4.57 20.19
C ILE A 89 26.08 -3.95 20.99
N PRO A 90 27.11 -3.39 20.33
CA PRO A 90 28.23 -2.76 21.01
C PRO A 90 27.80 -1.49 21.76
N ASN A 91 28.38 -1.25 22.95
CA ASN A 91 28.16 -0.03 23.71
C ASN A 91 28.65 1.20 22.93
N GLY A 92 27.91 2.31 23.07
CA GLY A 92 28.23 3.58 22.43
C GLY A 92 27.92 3.65 20.93
N SER A 93 27.30 2.60 20.34
CA SER A 93 26.92 2.61 18.93
C SER A 93 25.61 3.39 18.71
N VAL A 94 25.37 3.81 17.45
CA VAL A 94 24.08 4.34 17.01
C VAL A 94 23.22 3.19 16.48
N VAL A 95 22.06 3.00 17.13
CA VAL A 95 21.12 1.90 16.83
C VAL A 95 19.87 2.44 16.16
N GLY A 96 19.62 2.04 14.93
CA GLY A 96 18.38 2.31 14.22
C GLY A 96 17.25 1.42 14.75
N ILE A 97 16.08 2.00 14.92
CA ILE A 97 14.85 1.30 15.32
C ILE A 97 13.79 1.59 14.30
N ASP A 98 13.06 0.58 13.85
CA ASP A 98 11.95 0.78 12.93
C ASP A 98 10.65 1.22 13.64
N LYS A 99 9.71 1.75 12.83
CA LYS A 99 8.44 2.36 13.29
C LYS A 99 7.49 1.40 14.00
N VAL A 100 7.67 0.07 13.86
CA VAL A 100 6.72 -0.92 14.41
C VAL A 100 7.24 -1.66 15.62
N LEU A 101 8.50 -1.47 16.04
CA LEU A 101 9.02 -2.14 17.23
C LEU A 101 8.19 -1.76 18.46
N PRO A 102 7.49 -2.71 19.12
CA PRO A 102 6.68 -2.41 20.28
C PRO A 102 7.49 -1.80 21.43
N ALA A 103 6.93 -0.79 22.09
CA ALA A 103 7.58 -0.11 23.23
C ALA A 103 8.00 -1.08 24.35
N ARG A 104 7.26 -2.19 24.54
CA ARG A 104 7.60 -3.26 25.51
C ARG A 104 8.95 -3.94 25.23
N PHE A 105 9.46 -3.86 24.00
CA PHE A 105 10.79 -4.36 23.61
C PHE A 105 11.81 -3.22 23.57
N LEU A 106 11.42 -2.05 23.04
CA LEU A 106 12.30 -0.91 22.90
C LEU A 106 12.76 -0.35 24.25
N LEU A 107 11.84 -0.14 25.20
CA LEU A 107 12.19 0.46 26.49
C LEU A 107 13.17 -0.40 27.32
N PRO A 108 12.98 -1.73 27.45
CA PRO A 108 14.00 -2.58 28.05
C PRO A 108 15.34 -2.57 27.30
N LEU A 109 15.34 -2.56 25.97
CA LEU A 109 16.57 -2.46 25.17
C LEU A 109 17.35 -1.19 25.48
N MET A 110 16.68 -0.04 25.53
CA MET A 110 17.28 1.23 25.93
C MET A 110 17.86 1.19 27.35
N ASN A 111 17.19 0.53 28.27
CA ASN A 111 17.68 0.37 29.63
C ASN A 111 18.94 -0.53 29.72
N HIS A 112 19.04 -1.55 28.86
CA HIS A 112 20.24 -2.40 28.78
C HIS A 112 21.43 -1.70 28.10
N LEU A 113 21.16 -0.70 27.27
CA LEU A 113 22.16 0.00 26.44
C LEU A 113 22.14 1.52 26.68
N PRO A 114 22.39 1.99 27.94
CA PRO A 114 22.22 3.41 28.31
C PRO A 114 23.23 4.35 27.59
N GLU A 115 24.35 3.83 27.10
CA GLU A 115 25.36 4.61 26.37
C GLU A 115 25.12 4.68 24.86
N ASN A 116 24.13 3.92 24.35
CA ASN A 116 23.81 3.90 22.93
C ASN A 116 22.85 5.03 22.56
N LYS A 117 22.98 5.53 21.33
CA LYS A 117 22.03 6.46 20.75
C LYS A 117 21.01 5.69 19.90
N PHE A 118 19.72 5.91 20.15
CA PHE A 118 18.64 5.33 19.33
C PHE A 118 18.09 6.35 18.35
N VAL A 119 17.89 5.93 17.11
CA VAL A 119 17.37 6.77 16.01
C VAL A 119 16.32 5.99 15.20
N ASP A 120 15.39 6.71 14.58
CA ASP A 120 14.44 6.09 13.63
C ASP A 120 15.16 5.73 12.31
N VAL A 121 15.07 4.46 11.91
CA VAL A 121 15.64 3.94 10.66
C VAL A 121 14.57 3.66 9.61
N SER A 122 13.30 3.80 9.94
CA SER A 122 12.16 3.43 9.10
C SER A 122 12.24 4.04 7.70
N GLN A 123 12.51 5.34 7.63
CA GLN A 123 12.59 6.05 6.35
C GLN A 123 13.72 5.53 5.43
N ILE A 124 14.78 4.95 5.98
CA ILE A 124 15.83 4.34 5.18
C ILE A 124 15.29 3.11 4.44
N VAL A 125 14.61 2.23 5.18
CA VAL A 125 14.01 1.01 4.63
C VAL A 125 12.88 1.37 3.66
N ASP A 126 11.98 2.23 4.10
CA ASP A 126 10.81 2.67 3.33
C ASP A 126 11.21 3.29 1.98
N ARG A 127 12.23 4.17 1.94
CA ARG A 127 12.73 4.77 0.69
C ARG A 127 13.42 3.77 -0.24
N VAL A 128 14.00 2.70 0.28
CA VAL A 128 14.54 1.63 -0.57
C VAL A 128 13.40 0.78 -1.14
N ARG A 129 12.36 0.46 -0.35
CA ARG A 129 11.15 -0.24 -0.79
C ARG A 129 10.32 0.56 -1.81
N MET A 130 10.38 1.89 -1.74
CA MET A 130 9.66 2.79 -2.66
C MET A 130 10.02 2.52 -4.13
N ILE A 131 11.30 2.21 -4.41
CA ILE A 131 11.82 1.93 -5.76
C ILE A 131 11.85 0.43 -5.99
N LYS A 132 10.85 -0.06 -6.71
CA LYS A 132 10.67 -1.48 -7.02
C LYS A 132 11.74 -1.97 -7.99
N ASP A 133 12.37 -3.09 -7.65
CA ASP A 133 13.27 -3.80 -8.59
C ASP A 133 12.46 -4.51 -9.70
N ASP A 134 13.14 -5.12 -10.66
CA ASP A 134 12.47 -5.69 -11.84
C ASP A 134 11.56 -6.88 -11.48
N GLU A 135 11.95 -7.67 -10.46
CA GLU A 135 11.12 -8.76 -9.94
C GLU A 135 9.83 -8.20 -9.30
N GLU A 136 9.95 -7.19 -8.47
CA GLU A 136 8.82 -6.53 -7.81
C GLU A 136 7.85 -5.89 -8.82
N LYS A 137 8.38 -5.20 -9.84
CA LYS A 137 7.57 -4.61 -10.92
C LYS A 137 6.72 -5.65 -11.64
N GLU A 138 7.28 -6.83 -11.92
CA GLU A 138 6.55 -7.91 -12.57
C GLU A 138 5.46 -8.50 -11.67
N LEU A 139 5.75 -8.68 -10.38
CA LEU A 139 4.76 -9.13 -9.40
C LEU A 139 3.60 -8.14 -9.27
N MET A 140 3.89 -6.83 -9.24
CA MET A 140 2.88 -5.77 -9.20
C MET A 140 2.00 -5.75 -10.47
N ARG A 141 2.60 -5.95 -11.67
CA ARG A 141 1.83 -6.08 -12.92
C ARG A 141 0.86 -7.27 -12.87
N ARG A 142 1.34 -8.43 -12.38
CA ARG A 142 0.51 -9.63 -12.26
C ARG A 142 -0.63 -9.43 -11.26
N ALA A 143 -0.36 -8.83 -10.10
CA ALA A 143 -1.38 -8.52 -9.10
C ALA A 143 -2.44 -7.56 -9.67
N SER A 144 -2.02 -6.50 -10.38
CA SER A 144 -2.93 -5.53 -11.01
C SER A 144 -3.81 -6.16 -12.09
N LEU A 145 -3.25 -7.03 -12.95
CA LEU A 145 -4.04 -7.73 -13.99
C LEU A 145 -5.05 -8.71 -13.40
N LEU A 146 -4.72 -9.38 -12.29
CA LEU A 146 -5.69 -10.22 -11.58
C LEU A 146 -6.80 -9.38 -10.94
N ASN A 147 -6.46 -8.22 -10.41
CA ASN A 147 -7.44 -7.28 -9.85
C ASN A 147 -8.39 -6.74 -10.94
N ASP A 148 -7.87 -6.41 -12.13
CA ASP A 148 -8.68 -6.03 -13.30
C ASP A 148 -9.72 -7.12 -13.62
N ALA A 149 -9.28 -8.37 -13.70
CA ALA A 149 -10.16 -9.51 -14.00
C ALA A 149 -11.21 -9.72 -12.89
N ALA A 150 -10.80 -9.57 -11.63
CA ALA A 150 -11.70 -9.67 -10.49
C ALA A 150 -12.75 -8.55 -10.50
N CYS A 151 -12.33 -7.29 -10.69
CA CYS A 151 -13.23 -6.13 -10.70
C CYS A 151 -14.26 -6.23 -11.85
N GLN A 152 -13.85 -6.65 -13.05
CA GLN A 152 -14.81 -6.87 -14.14
C GLN A 152 -15.88 -7.90 -13.77
N ARG A 153 -15.51 -8.98 -13.08
CA ARG A 153 -16.45 -10.00 -12.60
C ARG A 153 -17.34 -9.47 -11.48
N VAL A 154 -16.80 -8.64 -10.58
CA VAL A 154 -17.58 -7.97 -9.53
C VAL A 154 -18.62 -7.04 -10.15
N ILE A 155 -18.24 -6.21 -11.13
CA ILE A 155 -19.18 -5.35 -11.88
C ILE A 155 -20.31 -6.20 -12.48
N ASN A 156 -19.99 -7.32 -13.10
CA ASN A 156 -20.96 -8.23 -13.74
C ASN A 156 -21.86 -8.96 -12.70
N SER A 157 -21.45 -9.06 -11.45
CA SER A 157 -22.24 -9.70 -10.39
C SER A 157 -23.30 -8.78 -9.78
N ILE A 158 -23.20 -7.46 -9.98
CA ILE A 158 -24.15 -6.49 -9.47
C ILE A 158 -25.49 -6.66 -10.19
N SER A 159 -26.56 -6.86 -9.41
CA SER A 159 -27.91 -7.07 -9.93
C SER A 159 -28.98 -6.55 -8.99
N GLU A 160 -30.18 -6.35 -9.51
CA GLU A 160 -31.33 -5.99 -8.66
C GLU A 160 -31.52 -7.03 -7.55
N GLY A 161 -31.73 -6.56 -6.32
CA GLY A 161 -31.90 -7.42 -5.15
C GLY A 161 -30.61 -7.89 -4.46
N LYS A 162 -29.41 -7.52 -4.97
CA LYS A 162 -28.15 -7.72 -4.26
C LYS A 162 -27.77 -6.48 -3.46
N SER A 163 -27.43 -6.67 -2.19
CA SER A 163 -26.87 -5.63 -1.33
C SER A 163 -25.37 -5.44 -1.58
N GLU A 164 -24.80 -4.33 -1.08
CA GLU A 164 -23.34 -4.10 -1.06
C GLU A 164 -22.59 -5.30 -0.43
N LYS A 165 -23.12 -5.87 0.68
CA LYS A 165 -22.57 -7.05 1.35
C LYS A 165 -22.62 -8.31 0.48
N ASP A 166 -23.63 -8.49 -0.33
CA ASP A 166 -23.73 -9.66 -1.21
C ASP A 166 -22.69 -9.57 -2.31
N VAL A 167 -22.47 -8.38 -2.88
CA VAL A 167 -21.40 -8.16 -3.88
C VAL A 167 -20.02 -8.30 -3.26
N ALA A 168 -19.80 -7.86 -2.01
CA ALA A 168 -18.55 -8.12 -1.31
C ALA A 168 -18.29 -9.61 -1.07
N LYS A 169 -19.32 -10.43 -0.82
CA LYS A 169 -19.19 -11.91 -0.76
C LYS A 169 -18.85 -12.51 -2.14
N ASP A 170 -19.49 -12.00 -3.20
CA ASP A 170 -19.15 -12.41 -4.57
C ASP A 170 -17.67 -12.13 -4.88
N LEU A 171 -17.14 -10.96 -4.46
CA LEU A 171 -15.74 -10.61 -4.61
C LEU A 171 -14.82 -11.64 -3.96
N LEU A 172 -15.12 -12.08 -2.74
CA LEU A 172 -14.32 -13.11 -2.07
C LEU A 172 -14.31 -14.43 -2.85
N ALA A 173 -15.48 -14.88 -3.34
CA ALA A 173 -15.57 -16.06 -4.18
C ALA A 173 -14.81 -15.92 -5.51
N ILE A 174 -14.86 -14.73 -6.13
CA ILE A 174 -14.13 -14.41 -7.35
C ILE A 174 -12.61 -14.46 -7.10
N HIS A 175 -12.15 -13.92 -5.98
CA HIS A 175 -10.73 -13.98 -5.60
C HIS A 175 -10.25 -15.42 -5.40
N GLU A 176 -11.05 -16.28 -4.74
CA GLU A 176 -10.73 -17.69 -4.58
C GLU A 176 -10.59 -18.40 -5.93
N GLU A 177 -11.54 -18.21 -6.86
CA GLU A 177 -11.50 -18.80 -8.20
C GLU A 177 -10.30 -18.32 -9.03
N LEU A 178 -9.92 -17.03 -8.89
CA LEU A 178 -8.77 -16.44 -9.57
C LEU A 178 -7.44 -16.75 -8.86
N LYS A 179 -7.47 -17.45 -7.72
CA LYS A 179 -6.30 -17.79 -6.89
C LYS A 179 -5.54 -16.54 -6.46
N VAL A 180 -6.28 -15.52 -6.05
CA VAL A 180 -5.75 -14.37 -5.32
C VAL A 180 -5.45 -14.82 -3.90
N ASP A 181 -4.30 -14.44 -3.35
CA ASP A 181 -3.79 -15.01 -2.09
C ASP A 181 -4.45 -14.37 -0.85
N GLY A 182 -5.07 -13.18 -1.00
CA GLY A 182 -5.77 -12.48 0.07
C GLY A 182 -6.28 -11.11 -0.39
N LEU A 183 -6.93 -10.38 0.51
CA LEU A 183 -7.32 -9.00 0.27
C LEU A 183 -6.16 -8.05 0.61
N SER A 184 -5.94 -7.02 -0.22
CA SER A 184 -5.03 -5.92 0.11
C SER A 184 -5.58 -5.05 1.24
N PHE A 185 -6.91 -4.92 1.28
CA PHE A 185 -7.69 -4.18 2.28
C PHE A 185 -9.14 -4.63 2.24
N ASP A 186 -9.96 -4.22 3.21
CA ASP A 186 -11.40 -4.46 3.21
C ASP A 186 -12.06 -3.71 2.05
N PRO A 187 -12.72 -4.39 1.10
CA PRO A 187 -13.23 -3.74 -0.11
C PRO A 187 -14.33 -2.73 0.20
N ILE A 188 -14.39 -1.66 -0.59
CA ILE A 188 -15.47 -0.68 -0.56
C ILE A 188 -16.40 -0.92 -1.75
N ILE A 189 -17.60 -1.42 -1.47
CA ILE A 189 -18.71 -1.49 -2.41
C ILE A 189 -19.76 -0.52 -1.90
N ALA A 190 -19.94 0.61 -2.57
CA ALA A 190 -20.79 1.67 -2.04
C ALA A 190 -21.79 2.18 -3.08
N TYR A 191 -23.09 2.06 -2.78
CA TYR A 191 -24.19 2.42 -3.64
C TYR A 191 -24.74 3.82 -3.30
N GLY A 192 -24.88 4.68 -4.30
CA GLY A 192 -25.50 6.00 -4.19
C GLY A 192 -24.92 6.81 -3.04
N ALA A 193 -25.74 7.20 -2.08
CA ALA A 193 -25.34 8.06 -0.96
C ALA A 193 -24.28 7.44 -0.02
N ASN A 194 -24.09 6.11 -0.03
CA ASN A 194 -22.97 5.49 0.72
C ASN A 194 -21.62 5.84 0.11
N GLY A 195 -21.57 5.97 -1.21
CA GLY A 195 -20.36 6.39 -1.93
C GLY A 195 -19.94 7.84 -1.63
N ALA A 196 -20.78 8.65 -1.00
CA ALA A 196 -20.41 10.00 -0.56
C ALA A 196 -19.40 10.01 0.61
N ASN A 197 -19.13 8.85 1.23
CA ASN A 197 -18.09 8.70 2.23
C ASN A 197 -16.88 7.99 1.59
N PRO A 198 -15.70 8.62 1.50
CA PRO A 198 -14.49 8.00 0.93
C PRO A 198 -14.11 6.66 1.58
N HIS A 199 -14.40 6.51 2.87
CA HIS A 199 -14.18 5.29 3.67
C HIS A 199 -15.50 4.58 4.01
N GLY A 200 -16.47 4.62 3.07
CA GLY A 200 -17.76 3.95 3.25
C GLY A 200 -17.57 2.45 3.45
N THR A 201 -18.20 1.90 4.50
CA THR A 201 -18.22 0.46 4.74
C THR A 201 -19.36 -0.21 3.98
N VAL A 202 -19.17 -1.45 3.53
CA VAL A 202 -20.23 -2.24 2.92
C VAL A 202 -21.40 -2.43 3.87
N GLY A 203 -22.62 -2.18 3.36
CA GLY A 203 -23.86 -2.21 4.15
C GLY A 203 -24.93 -3.11 3.53
N ASP A 204 -26.13 -3.03 4.10
CA ASP A 204 -27.29 -3.77 3.61
C ASP A 204 -28.11 -2.94 2.60
N ARG A 205 -27.45 -1.97 1.91
CA ARG A 205 -28.11 -1.16 0.88
C ARG A 205 -28.25 -1.94 -0.41
N TYR A 206 -29.40 -1.77 -1.05
CA TYR A 206 -29.71 -2.31 -2.36
C TYR A 206 -29.57 -1.22 -3.41
N VAL A 207 -29.11 -1.58 -4.58
CA VAL A 207 -28.92 -0.67 -5.71
C VAL A 207 -30.25 -0.10 -6.20
N LYS A 208 -30.27 1.19 -6.59
CA LYS A 208 -31.41 1.90 -7.12
C LYS A 208 -31.10 2.52 -8.49
N PRO A 209 -32.09 2.69 -9.38
CA PRO A 209 -31.88 3.36 -10.64
C PRO A 209 -31.20 4.74 -10.47
N GLY A 210 -30.13 4.97 -11.21
CA GLY A 210 -29.34 6.20 -11.15
C GLY A 210 -28.20 6.20 -10.13
N ASP A 211 -28.08 5.19 -9.27
CA ASP A 211 -26.99 5.12 -8.29
C ASP A 211 -25.61 5.07 -8.99
N ALA A 212 -24.71 5.94 -8.55
CA ALA A 212 -23.28 5.74 -8.72
C ALA A 212 -22.84 4.62 -7.77
N ILE A 213 -22.01 3.71 -8.26
CA ILE A 213 -21.50 2.57 -7.51
C ILE A 213 -19.99 2.65 -7.50
N ILE A 214 -19.40 2.95 -6.35
CA ILE A 214 -17.96 2.85 -6.14
C ILE A 214 -17.62 1.39 -5.84
N ILE A 215 -16.67 0.85 -6.58
CA ILE A 215 -16.06 -0.46 -6.39
C ILE A 215 -14.57 -0.22 -6.21
N ASP A 216 -14.12 -0.24 -4.97
CA ASP A 216 -12.73 -0.06 -4.60
C ASP A 216 -12.23 -1.35 -3.96
N MET A 217 -11.25 -1.97 -4.59
CA MET A 217 -10.83 -3.32 -4.28
C MET A 217 -9.38 -3.58 -4.66
N GLY A 218 -8.75 -4.44 -3.87
CA GLY A 218 -7.41 -4.91 -4.12
C GLY A 218 -7.20 -6.33 -3.64
N GLY A 219 -6.36 -7.06 -4.36
CA GLY A 219 -5.96 -8.42 -4.00
C GLY A 219 -4.45 -8.55 -3.84
N ILE A 220 -4.04 -9.46 -2.96
CA ILE A 220 -2.63 -9.84 -2.79
C ILE A 220 -2.32 -10.99 -3.73
N LYS A 221 -1.22 -10.87 -4.49
CA LYS A 221 -0.67 -11.98 -5.26
C LYS A 221 0.84 -12.07 -5.07
N ASP A 222 1.31 -13.26 -4.68
CA ASP A 222 2.73 -13.51 -4.42
C ASP A 222 3.31 -12.46 -3.44
N ASN A 223 2.56 -12.13 -2.39
CA ASN A 223 2.81 -11.12 -1.35
C ASN A 223 2.76 -9.64 -1.80
N TYR A 224 2.45 -9.33 -3.04
CA TYR A 224 2.30 -7.95 -3.49
C TYR A 224 0.84 -7.56 -3.62
N CYS A 225 0.52 -6.36 -3.10
CA CYS A 225 -0.81 -5.78 -3.14
C CYS A 225 -1.12 -5.21 -4.53
N SER A 226 -2.39 -5.29 -4.92
CA SER A 226 -2.98 -4.47 -5.98
C SER A 226 -4.03 -3.56 -5.38
N ASP A 227 -4.37 -2.51 -6.13
CA ASP A 227 -5.37 -1.53 -5.77
C ASP A 227 -6.02 -0.94 -7.02
N MET A 228 -7.32 -0.72 -6.99
CA MET A 228 -8.05 -0.06 -8.07
C MET A 228 -9.45 0.33 -7.65
N THR A 229 -9.85 1.53 -7.99
CA THR A 229 -11.25 1.96 -7.89
C THR A 229 -11.87 2.16 -9.28
N ARG A 230 -13.09 1.65 -9.45
CA ARG A 230 -13.98 1.98 -10.56
C ARG A 230 -15.33 2.47 -10.04
N THR A 231 -15.88 3.48 -10.72
CA THR A 231 -17.26 3.90 -10.51
C THR A 231 -18.10 3.52 -11.72
N VAL A 232 -19.19 2.77 -11.51
CA VAL A 232 -20.18 2.43 -12.54
C VAL A 232 -21.55 2.92 -12.12
N PHE A 233 -22.52 2.93 -13.05
CA PHE A 233 -23.88 3.40 -12.77
C PHE A 233 -24.90 2.29 -12.95
N TRP A 234 -25.83 2.19 -11.99
CA TRP A 234 -27.00 1.32 -12.12
C TRP A 234 -28.09 2.03 -12.89
N LYS A 235 -28.35 1.60 -14.14
CA LYS A 235 -29.23 2.30 -15.08
C LYS A 235 -28.73 3.74 -15.35
N GLN A 236 -29.57 4.58 -15.96
CA GLN A 236 -29.16 5.91 -16.40
C GLN A 236 -28.84 6.83 -15.20
N PRO A 237 -27.63 7.40 -15.13
CA PRO A 237 -27.29 8.41 -14.15
C PRO A 237 -28.02 9.74 -14.41
N SER A 238 -28.13 10.58 -13.38
CA SER A 238 -28.50 11.98 -13.55
C SER A 238 -27.44 12.75 -14.35
N GLU A 239 -27.81 13.90 -14.93
CA GLU A 239 -26.84 14.79 -15.61
C GLU A 239 -25.71 15.21 -14.68
N LYS A 240 -26.05 15.57 -13.41
CA LYS A 240 -25.06 15.91 -12.36
C LYS A 240 -24.08 14.76 -12.09
N ALA A 241 -24.59 13.53 -11.98
CA ALA A 241 -23.75 12.38 -11.72
C ALA A 241 -22.79 12.06 -12.89
N ARG A 242 -23.27 12.23 -14.11
CA ARG A 242 -22.45 12.13 -15.33
C ARG A 242 -21.37 13.22 -15.38
N GLU A 243 -21.74 14.47 -15.11
CA GLU A 243 -20.81 15.60 -15.06
C GLU A 243 -19.70 15.36 -14.04
N VAL A 244 -20.05 14.97 -12.79
CA VAL A 244 -19.08 14.68 -11.73
C VAL A 244 -18.17 13.53 -12.12
N PHE A 245 -18.71 12.47 -12.75
CA PHE A 245 -17.89 11.36 -13.24
C PHE A 245 -16.87 11.81 -14.30
N GLU A 246 -17.29 12.62 -15.26
CA GLU A 246 -16.40 13.14 -16.34
C GLU A 246 -15.32 14.05 -15.77
N ILE A 247 -15.62 14.84 -14.72
CA ILE A 247 -14.64 15.67 -14.02
C ILE A 247 -13.60 14.80 -13.31
N VAL A 248 -14.02 13.77 -12.58
CA VAL A 248 -13.08 12.87 -11.88
C VAL A 248 -12.23 12.09 -12.88
N LEU A 249 -12.83 11.60 -13.98
CA LEU A 249 -12.10 10.88 -15.03
C LEU A 249 -11.03 11.77 -15.68
N GLU A 250 -11.37 13.01 -16.02
CA GLU A 250 -10.41 13.94 -16.59
C GLU A 250 -9.31 14.32 -15.59
N ALA A 251 -9.66 14.54 -14.30
CA ALA A 251 -8.68 14.79 -13.26
C ALA A 251 -7.68 13.63 -13.12
N GLN A 252 -8.17 12.39 -13.12
CA GLN A 252 -7.34 11.19 -13.06
C GLN A 252 -6.41 11.08 -14.28
N LYS A 253 -6.92 11.33 -15.49
CA LYS A 253 -6.11 11.35 -16.72
C LYS A 253 -5.00 12.41 -16.65
N ARG A 254 -5.29 13.60 -16.12
CA ARG A 254 -4.30 14.68 -15.92
C ARG A 254 -3.23 14.29 -14.90
N GLY A 255 -3.63 13.71 -13.79
CA GLY A 255 -2.69 13.17 -12.78
C GLY A 255 -1.72 12.18 -13.41
N VAL A 256 -2.24 11.16 -14.09
CA VAL A 256 -1.43 10.15 -14.80
C VAL A 256 -0.50 10.78 -15.83
N ALA A 257 -1.00 11.71 -16.65
CA ALA A 257 -0.20 12.38 -17.70
C ALA A 257 0.95 13.24 -17.11
N THR A 258 0.85 13.65 -15.86
CA THR A 258 1.88 14.44 -15.17
C THR A 258 3.02 13.56 -14.65
N VAL A 259 2.79 12.26 -14.46
CA VAL A 259 3.78 11.34 -13.88
C VAL A 259 4.94 11.10 -14.83
N LYS A 260 6.14 11.53 -14.40
CA LYS A 260 7.43 11.22 -15.05
C LYS A 260 8.59 11.50 -14.09
N PRO A 261 9.80 10.97 -14.34
CA PRO A 261 10.95 11.23 -13.49
C PRO A 261 11.19 12.72 -13.25
N GLY A 262 11.47 13.08 -12.00
CA GLY A 262 11.80 14.44 -11.57
C GLY A 262 10.60 15.33 -11.26
N VAL A 263 9.38 14.97 -11.60
CA VAL A 263 8.14 15.67 -11.20
C VAL A 263 7.90 15.45 -9.71
N ARG A 264 7.49 16.50 -8.99
CA ARG A 264 7.18 16.40 -7.57
C ARG A 264 5.79 15.80 -7.36
N PHE A 265 5.59 15.10 -6.26
CA PHE A 265 4.28 14.52 -5.92
C PHE A 265 3.20 15.61 -5.75
N CYS A 266 3.56 16.77 -5.18
CA CYS A 266 2.63 17.90 -5.07
C CYS A 266 2.18 18.44 -6.45
N ASP A 267 3.01 18.35 -7.49
CA ASP A 267 2.63 18.77 -8.84
C ASP A 267 1.63 17.80 -9.48
N ILE A 268 1.72 16.51 -9.14
CA ILE A 268 0.75 15.48 -9.56
C ILE A 268 -0.59 15.69 -8.83
N ASP A 269 -0.56 15.94 -7.51
CA ASP A 269 -1.77 16.29 -6.75
C ASP A 269 -2.43 17.54 -7.32
N ALA A 270 -1.66 18.59 -7.61
CA ALA A 270 -2.16 19.84 -8.20
C ALA A 270 -2.84 19.59 -9.56
N ALA A 271 -2.29 18.72 -10.42
CA ALA A 271 -2.89 18.40 -11.72
C ALA A 271 -4.31 17.82 -11.60
N CYS A 272 -4.60 17.07 -10.53
CA CYS A 272 -5.93 16.57 -10.22
C CYS A 272 -6.76 17.62 -9.49
N ARG A 273 -6.25 18.15 -8.39
CA ARG A 273 -6.96 18.99 -7.43
C ARG A 273 -7.36 20.34 -8.00
N ASP A 274 -6.45 20.99 -8.72
CA ASP A 274 -6.73 22.32 -9.31
C ASP A 274 -7.83 22.21 -10.36
N TYR A 275 -7.83 21.16 -11.17
CA TYR A 275 -8.89 20.94 -12.14
C TYR A 275 -10.26 20.70 -11.48
N ILE A 276 -10.33 19.84 -10.45
CA ILE A 276 -11.56 19.61 -9.70
C ILE A 276 -12.04 20.92 -9.05
N THR A 277 -11.11 21.74 -8.54
CA THR A 277 -11.40 23.03 -7.93
C THR A 277 -11.93 24.05 -8.95
N GLU A 278 -11.31 24.11 -10.14
CA GLU A 278 -11.78 24.95 -11.26
C GLU A 278 -13.21 24.62 -11.68
N LYS A 279 -13.58 23.33 -11.58
CA LYS A 279 -14.95 22.85 -11.86
C LYS A 279 -15.93 23.10 -10.72
N GLY A 280 -15.52 23.70 -9.61
CA GLY A 280 -16.38 24.06 -8.48
C GLY A 280 -16.57 22.95 -7.42
N TYR A 281 -15.79 21.87 -7.50
CA TYR A 281 -15.92 20.72 -6.60
C TYR A 281 -14.72 20.55 -5.65
N GLY A 282 -13.81 21.54 -5.53
CA GLY A 282 -12.58 21.42 -4.76
C GLY A 282 -12.79 21.04 -3.28
N GLU A 283 -13.86 21.56 -2.63
CA GLU A 283 -14.19 21.22 -1.24
C GLU A 283 -14.65 19.76 -1.04
N PHE A 284 -15.05 19.11 -2.11
CA PHE A 284 -15.52 17.71 -2.12
C PHE A 284 -14.44 16.70 -2.47
N PHE A 285 -13.21 17.14 -2.77
CA PHE A 285 -12.02 16.28 -2.92
C PHE A 285 -11.18 16.34 -1.63
N THR A 286 -11.51 15.50 -0.67
CA THR A 286 -11.11 15.63 0.73
C THR A 286 -9.87 14.85 1.15
N HIS A 287 -9.31 14.00 0.26
CA HIS A 287 -8.13 13.17 0.55
C HIS A 287 -6.95 13.48 -0.38
N ARG A 288 -5.81 12.87 -0.14
CA ARG A 288 -4.63 12.90 -1.01
C ARG A 288 -4.94 12.26 -2.36
N THR A 289 -4.18 12.61 -3.39
CA THR A 289 -4.38 12.07 -4.75
C THR A 289 -3.90 10.62 -4.88
N GLY A 290 -3.09 10.11 -3.95
CA GLY A 290 -2.63 8.74 -4.00
C GLY A 290 -1.61 8.38 -2.93
N HIS A 291 -1.17 7.13 -2.93
CA HIS A 291 -0.20 6.56 -1.99
C HIS A 291 0.69 5.53 -2.68
N HIS A 292 1.88 5.32 -2.14
CA HIS A 292 2.73 4.21 -2.55
C HIS A 292 2.14 2.88 -2.09
N ILE A 293 2.45 1.83 -2.85
CA ILE A 293 1.95 0.48 -2.67
C ILE A 293 3.04 -0.54 -3.02
N GLY A 294 2.96 -1.73 -2.46
CA GLY A 294 3.89 -2.83 -2.75
C GLY A 294 3.55 -4.07 -1.93
N LEU A 295 4.35 -4.39 -0.93
CA LEU A 295 4.06 -5.47 0.03
C LEU A 295 2.91 -5.12 0.97
N GLU A 296 2.69 -3.82 1.20
CA GLU A 296 1.54 -3.28 1.93
C GLU A 296 0.72 -2.41 0.98
N CYS A 297 -0.60 -2.35 1.23
CA CYS A 297 -1.47 -1.49 0.43
C CYS A 297 -1.06 -0.01 0.56
N HIS A 298 -0.77 0.44 1.76
CA HIS A 298 -0.26 1.78 2.02
C HIS A 298 1.19 1.73 2.47
N GLU A 299 2.12 2.05 1.57
CA GLU A 299 3.54 2.21 1.88
C GLU A 299 3.91 3.69 2.09
N TYR A 300 5.14 3.94 2.54
CA TYR A 300 5.66 5.29 2.77
C TYR A 300 5.68 6.11 1.47
N GLY A 301 5.21 7.35 1.57
CA GLY A 301 5.11 8.32 0.49
C GLY A 301 3.69 8.44 -0.05
N ASP A 302 3.14 9.64 0.10
CA ASP A 302 1.81 10.02 -0.36
C ASP A 302 1.90 11.02 -1.51
N ILE A 303 0.93 11.00 -2.41
CA ILE A 303 0.79 11.95 -3.50
C ILE A 303 -0.16 13.04 -2.99
N SER A 304 0.42 14.08 -2.36
CA SER A 304 -0.35 15.15 -1.71
C SER A 304 0.23 16.53 -2.01
N SER A 305 -0.58 17.57 -1.76
CA SER A 305 -0.26 18.96 -2.06
C SER A 305 0.98 19.53 -1.36
N ILE A 306 1.47 18.84 -0.31
CA ILE A 306 2.64 19.27 0.48
C ILE A 306 3.89 18.43 0.25
N ASN A 307 3.79 17.34 -0.51
CA ASN A 307 4.92 16.41 -0.70
C ASN A 307 5.77 16.81 -1.91
N GLU A 308 6.97 17.35 -1.64
CA GLU A 308 7.93 17.77 -2.68
C GLU A 308 8.86 16.64 -3.15
N THR A 309 8.68 15.42 -2.70
CA THR A 309 9.45 14.25 -3.19
C THR A 309 9.27 14.12 -4.70
N LYS A 310 10.36 13.86 -5.40
CA LYS A 310 10.36 13.71 -6.85
C LYS A 310 10.18 12.27 -7.25
N CYS A 311 9.43 12.05 -8.32
CA CYS A 311 9.30 10.75 -8.97
C CYS A 311 10.67 10.24 -9.42
N GLU A 312 10.94 8.97 -9.14
CA GLU A 312 12.10 8.22 -9.62
C GLU A 312 11.63 6.95 -10.35
N PRO A 313 12.34 6.49 -11.40
CA PRO A 313 12.01 5.23 -12.07
C PRO A 313 11.94 4.05 -11.09
N GLY A 314 10.91 3.23 -11.22
CA GLY A 314 10.64 2.11 -10.32
C GLY A 314 9.68 2.42 -9.17
N MET A 315 9.30 3.67 -8.93
CA MET A 315 8.24 3.99 -7.97
C MET A 315 6.89 3.52 -8.50
N ILE A 316 6.05 2.97 -7.60
CA ILE A 316 4.67 2.56 -7.90
C ILE A 316 3.75 3.19 -6.86
N PHE A 317 2.70 3.88 -7.33
CA PHE A 317 1.72 4.54 -6.48
C PHE A 317 0.37 4.68 -7.17
N SER A 318 -0.70 4.94 -6.40
CA SER A 318 -2.05 5.19 -6.92
C SER A 318 -2.22 6.62 -7.41
N ILE A 319 -3.13 6.79 -8.38
CA ILE A 319 -3.71 8.08 -8.78
C ILE A 319 -5.22 7.93 -8.72
N GLU A 320 -5.83 8.47 -7.67
CA GLU A 320 -7.19 8.17 -7.23
C GLU A 320 -8.05 9.39 -6.88
N PRO A 321 -8.09 10.45 -7.68
CA PRO A 321 -8.95 11.58 -7.35
C PRO A 321 -10.41 11.17 -7.20
N GLY A 322 -11.14 11.85 -6.30
CA GLY A 322 -12.55 11.60 -6.08
C GLY A 322 -13.32 12.86 -5.70
N ILE A 323 -14.61 12.86 -5.97
CA ILE A 323 -15.58 13.88 -5.56
C ILE A 323 -16.69 13.20 -4.76
N TYR A 324 -16.93 13.67 -3.55
CA TYR A 324 -17.87 13.07 -2.61
C TYR A 324 -18.91 14.10 -2.18
N LEU A 325 -20.14 13.94 -2.68
CA LEU A 325 -21.26 14.88 -2.43
C LEU A 325 -22.11 14.36 -1.25
N PRO A 326 -22.03 15.00 -0.06
CA PRO A 326 -22.69 14.48 1.14
C PRO A 326 -24.18 14.24 0.95
N GLY A 327 -24.64 13.01 1.24
CA GLY A 327 -26.04 12.62 1.13
C GLY A 327 -26.54 12.33 -0.29
N GLU A 328 -25.70 12.52 -1.33
CA GLU A 328 -26.04 12.27 -2.73
C GLU A 328 -25.30 11.05 -3.26
N PHE A 329 -24.03 11.18 -3.59
CA PHE A 329 -23.18 10.11 -4.14
C PHE A 329 -21.70 10.51 -4.10
N GLY A 330 -20.82 9.56 -4.39
CA GLY A 330 -19.40 9.80 -4.67
C GLY A 330 -18.97 9.18 -5.98
N VAL A 331 -17.86 9.68 -6.51
CA VAL A 331 -17.15 9.14 -7.66
C VAL A 331 -15.66 9.11 -7.33
N ARG A 332 -15.01 7.96 -7.47
CA ARG A 332 -13.56 7.78 -7.45
C ARG A 332 -13.13 6.93 -8.64
N ILE A 333 -12.04 7.30 -9.29
CA ILE A 333 -11.42 6.52 -10.37
C ILE A 333 -9.93 6.45 -10.06
N GLU A 334 -9.43 5.23 -10.00
CA GLU A 334 -8.07 4.94 -9.55
C GLU A 334 -7.37 3.96 -10.47
N ASP A 335 -6.10 4.23 -10.72
CA ASP A 335 -5.15 3.28 -11.28
C ASP A 335 -3.81 3.37 -10.54
N LEU A 336 -3.10 2.24 -10.47
CA LEU A 336 -1.69 2.21 -10.10
C LEU A 336 -0.83 2.60 -11.29
N VAL A 337 0.18 3.42 -11.04
CA VAL A 337 1.18 3.84 -12.02
C VAL A 337 2.58 3.42 -11.60
N LEU A 338 3.36 2.89 -12.53
CA LEU A 338 4.79 2.62 -12.41
C LEU A 338 5.56 3.72 -13.14
N VAL A 339 6.42 4.46 -12.44
CA VAL A 339 7.30 5.45 -13.05
C VAL A 339 8.34 4.73 -13.90
N THR A 340 8.43 5.07 -15.20
CA THR A 340 9.43 4.57 -16.17
C THR A 340 10.57 5.56 -16.33
N GLU A 341 11.52 5.30 -17.22
CA GLU A 341 12.66 6.20 -17.49
C GLU A 341 12.23 7.55 -18.13
N ASP A 342 11.08 7.58 -18.81
CA ASP A 342 10.63 8.71 -19.59
C ASP A 342 9.17 9.14 -19.34
N GLY A 343 8.43 8.42 -18.48
CA GLY A 343 7.02 8.69 -18.19
C GLY A 343 6.48 7.75 -17.12
N CYS A 344 5.32 7.14 -17.38
CA CYS A 344 4.77 6.09 -16.53
C CYS A 344 4.02 5.01 -17.34
N GLU A 345 3.95 3.82 -16.74
CA GLU A 345 3.09 2.73 -17.16
C GLU A 345 1.88 2.66 -16.22
N VAL A 346 0.66 2.69 -16.73
CA VAL A 346 -0.55 2.39 -15.97
C VAL A 346 -0.66 0.87 -15.85
N LEU A 347 -0.69 0.34 -14.62
CA LEU A 347 -0.71 -1.10 -14.37
C LEU A 347 -2.10 -1.70 -14.59
N ASN A 348 -3.15 -1.01 -14.18
CA ASN A 348 -4.54 -1.42 -14.38
C ASN A 348 -4.97 -1.20 -15.84
N LYS A 349 -5.58 -2.20 -16.44
CA LYS A 349 -6.02 -2.19 -17.84
C LYS A 349 -7.55 -2.20 -18.00
N LEU A 350 -8.29 -2.42 -16.89
CA LEU A 350 -9.74 -2.37 -16.92
C LEU A 350 -10.21 -0.97 -17.33
N ASN A 351 -11.18 -0.93 -18.28
CA ASN A 351 -11.77 0.31 -18.75
C ASN A 351 -12.25 1.19 -17.60
N LYS A 352 -11.96 2.48 -17.67
CA LYS A 352 -12.35 3.50 -16.69
C LYS A 352 -13.33 4.55 -17.23
N GLU A 353 -13.74 4.42 -18.48
CA GLU A 353 -14.80 5.25 -19.05
C GLU A 353 -16.14 4.91 -18.38
N LEU A 354 -17.13 5.79 -18.57
CA LEU A 354 -18.45 5.64 -17.97
C LEU A 354 -19.12 4.33 -18.42
N VAL A 355 -19.46 3.50 -17.44
CA VAL A 355 -20.15 2.21 -17.65
C VAL A 355 -21.52 2.26 -16.97
N ILE A 356 -22.56 1.88 -17.74
CA ILE A 356 -23.93 1.72 -17.24
C ILE A 356 -24.24 0.24 -17.23
N ILE A 357 -24.77 -0.27 -16.11
CA ILE A 357 -25.16 -1.66 -15.92
C ILE A 357 -26.64 -1.75 -15.53
N GLY A 358 -27.24 -2.95 -15.59
CA GLY A 358 -28.64 -3.17 -15.18
C GLY A 358 -29.68 -2.76 -16.22
N GLU A 359 -29.30 -2.67 -17.50
CA GLU A 359 -30.24 -2.47 -18.63
C GLU A 359 -31.02 -3.76 -18.97
#